data_10fb8c05db90416ebc2b1c1c349b6765
#
_entry.id   10fb8c05db90416ebc2b1c1c349b6765
#
_cell.length_a   1.000
_cell.length_b   1.000
_cell.length_c   1.000
_cell.angle_alpha   90.00
_cell.angle_beta   90.00
_cell.angle_gamma   90.00
#
_symmetry.space_group_name_H-M   'P 1'
#
loop_
_entity.id
_entity.type
_entity.pdbx_description
1 polymer ?
#
loop_
_entity_poly.entity_id
_entity_poly.type
_entity_poly.pdbx_seq_one_letter_code
_entity_poly.pdbx_strand_id
1 'polypeptide(L)'
;MVKIIHILCFLILFPISVWAQKTVFVFKGTITRSGENGIVNVLCKALNAKDSLLAYSISQSDGQYTLQCKEQPVKLSFAKMGFATQYIQVEKDKLRYDVQLIEKSYAIDEVVVKADPITRKKDTLNYHVESFRQKEDYSIEDVLKHMPGIEVLPSGQIMYQGNSINKVNIEGLDLMGDQYNQATQNMPAEAVSTIQVMENNQPIRALEGKVHSNRATLNIKLKKNYKMRPFGDAEVGVGGTPVVWDGSLTGIQVARKNQLLFTGALNNRGASLRSLQSGMSNFTGIYTQEPLPAPFLYSATNRRPPISPLYYLNNRSYFAGVNYLHAFTPYSTLRFNLLYNHEGENREDSTRNEYYAADTVSVFGNNRQRTREDVVKGQVRYELNGRKVYVENILSGQWQATDSYNRNVTNVGSVMEDMHRKPYYLQNVANVNLTTPARIYTLASIVRTYQTRERLSAVWTADNEHDRQDYRLNHWFMRHRLSTAFDVAGYPLTLGYIVEYKHNRLHDTQHTATSSYWLHTLEPSYQIEWSGGNVELLLPVEYIRTHCGWRTKNDRNVLFSPSLDVSQRFGYLLRLDASVAYNQNASNIDPWFNGTMMNNYRTFTVGTDSLSVQRTTLANL
;
A
#
# COMPACT_ATOMS: atom_id res chain seq x y z
N MET A 1 -74.27 -34.05 78.27
CA MET A 1 -74.45 -34.36 76.82
C MET A 1 -73.33 -33.85 75.91
N VAL A 2 -72.43 -32.97 76.32
CA VAL A 2 -71.36 -32.40 75.43
C VAL A 2 -70.12 -33.31 75.36
N LYS A 3 -69.83 -34.18 76.31
CA LYS A 3 -68.63 -35.07 76.32
C LYS A 3 -68.74 -36.34 75.46
N ILE A 4 -69.97 -36.75 75.07
CA ILE A 4 -70.18 -37.91 74.19
C ILE A 4 -70.06 -37.58 72.72
N ILE A 5 -70.35 -36.35 72.35
CA ILE A 5 -70.24 -35.84 70.93
C ILE A 5 -68.77 -35.70 70.48
N HIS A 6 -67.83 -35.40 71.43
CA HIS A 6 -66.41 -35.28 71.11
C HIS A 6 -65.72 -36.64 70.88
N ILE A 7 -66.23 -37.72 71.47
CA ILE A 7 -65.68 -39.07 71.28
C ILE A 7 -66.21 -39.66 69.93
N LEU A 8 -67.41 -39.32 69.53
CA LEU A 8 -67.97 -39.80 68.26
C LEU A 8 -67.36 -39.10 67.04
N CYS A 9 -66.93 -37.80 67.12
CA CYS A 9 -66.22 -37.11 66.09
C CYS A 9 -64.77 -37.56 65.92
N PHE A 10 -64.12 -38.09 66.98
CA PHE A 10 -62.74 -38.59 66.92
C PHE A 10 -62.64 -40.01 66.32
N LEU A 11 -63.73 -40.76 66.21
CA LEU A 11 -63.76 -42.12 65.63
C LEU A 11 -64.09 -42.11 64.12
N ILE A 12 -64.52 -40.98 63.55
CA ILE A 12 -64.89 -40.85 62.13
C ILE A 12 -63.70 -40.30 61.28
N LEU A 13 -62.57 -39.85 61.90
CA LEU A 13 -61.41 -39.28 61.21
C LEU A 13 -60.18 -40.22 61.18
N PHE A 14 -60.41 -41.56 61.19
CA PHE A 14 -59.30 -42.46 60.84
C PHE A 14 -59.19 -42.55 59.32
N PRO A 15 -58.15 -42.01 58.73
CA PRO A 15 -57.95 -42.21 57.32
C PRO A 15 -57.59 -43.63 57.03
N ILE A 16 -58.36 -44.32 56.24
CA ILE A 16 -57.99 -45.61 55.66
C ILE A 16 -56.82 -45.30 54.70
N SER A 17 -55.61 -45.55 55.24
CA SER A 17 -54.40 -45.52 54.42
C SER A 17 -54.46 -46.71 53.47
N VAL A 18 -54.98 -46.50 52.30
CA VAL A 18 -54.83 -47.45 51.19
C VAL A 18 -53.35 -47.38 50.78
N TRP A 19 -52.62 -48.42 51.19
CA TRP A 19 -51.27 -48.66 50.67
C TRP A 19 -51.39 -49.00 49.22
N ALA A 20 -51.24 -47.98 48.33
CA ALA A 20 -50.97 -48.19 46.92
C ALA A 20 -49.59 -48.83 46.84
N GLN A 21 -49.47 -50.09 46.60
CA GLN A 21 -48.23 -50.77 46.22
C GLN A 21 -47.81 -50.19 44.94
N LYS A 22 -46.76 -49.26 44.93
CA LYS A 22 -46.11 -48.82 43.78
C LYS A 22 -45.38 -50.00 43.13
N THR A 23 -45.88 -50.49 42.02
CA THR A 23 -45.19 -51.47 41.19
C THR A 23 -43.86 -50.92 40.77
N VAL A 24 -42.75 -51.49 41.21
CA VAL A 24 -41.39 -51.15 40.80
C VAL A 24 -40.97 -52.16 39.73
N PHE A 25 -40.68 -51.70 38.55
CA PHE A 25 -40.14 -52.53 37.48
C PHE A 25 -38.63 -52.64 37.66
N VAL A 26 -38.10 -53.87 37.80
CA VAL A 26 -36.68 -54.13 38.00
C VAL A 26 -36.14 -54.85 36.76
N PHE A 27 -35.37 -54.13 35.91
CA PHE A 27 -34.70 -54.71 34.74
C PHE A 27 -33.28 -55.13 35.14
N LYS A 28 -32.87 -56.32 34.71
CA LYS A 28 -31.53 -56.85 34.94
C LYS A 28 -30.99 -57.43 33.65
N GLY A 29 -29.69 -57.59 33.57
CA GLY A 29 -29.03 -58.27 32.48
C GLY A 29 -27.51 -58.06 32.49
N THR A 30 -26.86 -58.62 31.52
CA THR A 30 -25.41 -58.57 31.40
C THR A 30 -25.04 -57.86 30.08
N ILE A 31 -24.10 -56.96 30.15
CA ILE A 31 -23.60 -56.24 28.96
C ILE A 31 -22.24 -56.79 28.61
N THR A 32 -22.12 -57.34 27.44
CA THR A 32 -20.90 -57.99 26.95
C THR A 32 -20.32 -57.30 25.71
N ARG A 33 -19.04 -57.53 25.51
CA ARG A 33 -18.34 -57.24 24.24
C ARG A 33 -18.42 -58.49 23.36
N SER A 34 -18.26 -58.37 22.05
CA SER A 34 -18.12 -59.50 21.12
C SER A 34 -16.97 -60.42 21.61
N GLY A 35 -17.30 -61.53 22.30
CA GLY A 35 -16.32 -62.51 22.73
C GLY A 35 -16.09 -62.67 24.25
N GLU A 36 -17.10 -62.65 25.12
CA GLU A 36 -17.10 -63.22 26.49
C GLU A 36 -16.94 -62.34 27.71
N ASN A 37 -16.36 -61.14 27.66
CA ASN A 37 -16.17 -60.37 28.89
C ASN A 37 -17.28 -59.34 29.13
N GLY A 38 -17.76 -59.24 30.37
CA GLY A 38 -18.67 -58.20 30.79
C GLY A 38 -18.04 -56.81 30.69
N ILE A 39 -18.81 -55.81 30.24
CA ILE A 39 -18.35 -54.44 30.13
C ILE A 39 -18.75 -53.63 31.35
N VAL A 40 -17.76 -53.12 32.08
CA VAL A 40 -17.94 -52.23 33.23
C VAL A 40 -18.21 -50.80 32.80
N ASN A 41 -18.88 -50.02 33.64
CA ASN A 41 -19.16 -48.61 33.44
C ASN A 41 -19.95 -48.29 32.15
N VAL A 42 -20.91 -49.11 31.78
CA VAL A 42 -21.91 -48.79 30.76
C VAL A 42 -23.07 -48.05 31.40
N LEU A 43 -23.42 -46.89 30.87
CA LEU A 43 -24.58 -46.14 31.33
C LEU A 43 -25.85 -46.76 30.75
N CYS A 44 -26.65 -47.36 31.62
CA CYS A 44 -27.95 -47.96 31.31
C CYS A 44 -29.06 -47.00 31.66
N LYS A 45 -29.91 -46.64 30.71
CA LYS A 45 -31.02 -45.70 30.92
C LYS A 45 -32.35 -46.36 30.56
N ALA A 46 -33.37 -46.09 31.33
CA ALA A 46 -34.75 -46.38 30.99
C ALA A 46 -35.46 -45.12 30.53
N LEU A 47 -36.08 -45.17 29.36
CA LEU A 47 -36.67 -44.03 28.69
C LEU A 47 -38.16 -44.27 28.43
N ASN A 48 -38.96 -43.21 28.53
CA ASN A 48 -40.38 -43.25 28.16
C ASN A 48 -40.57 -43.02 26.62
N ALA A 49 -41.82 -42.98 26.19
CA ALA A 49 -42.16 -42.76 24.77
C ALA A 49 -41.69 -41.41 24.20
N LYS A 50 -41.40 -40.45 25.09
CA LYS A 50 -40.90 -39.09 24.69
C LYS A 50 -39.39 -38.96 24.89
N ASP A 51 -38.66 -40.07 25.00
CA ASP A 51 -37.21 -40.13 25.27
C ASP A 51 -36.74 -39.47 26.57
N SER A 52 -37.67 -39.23 27.51
CA SER A 52 -37.35 -38.69 28.81
C SER A 52 -36.84 -39.80 29.73
N LEU A 53 -35.85 -39.47 30.55
CA LEU A 53 -35.20 -40.40 31.48
C LEU A 53 -36.12 -40.77 32.66
N LEU A 54 -36.42 -42.06 32.84
CA LEU A 54 -37.17 -42.57 33.96
C LEU A 54 -36.28 -43.07 35.10
N ALA A 55 -35.19 -43.75 34.75
CA ALA A 55 -34.19 -44.24 35.66
C ALA A 55 -32.85 -44.52 34.96
N TYR A 56 -31.77 -44.58 35.72
CA TYR A 56 -30.46 -44.99 35.19
C TYR A 56 -29.69 -45.86 36.19
N SER A 57 -28.77 -46.63 35.66
CA SER A 57 -27.77 -47.37 36.47
C SER A 57 -26.48 -47.52 35.65
N ILE A 58 -25.43 -48.01 36.29
CA ILE A 58 -24.13 -48.24 35.65
C ILE A 58 -23.79 -49.71 35.84
N SER A 59 -23.28 -50.38 34.78
CA SER A 59 -22.88 -51.79 34.85
C SER A 59 -21.65 -51.98 35.74
N GLN A 60 -21.64 -53.11 36.48
CA GLN A 60 -20.57 -53.51 37.39
C GLN A 60 -19.38 -54.13 36.64
N SER A 61 -18.35 -54.57 37.38
CA SER A 61 -17.11 -55.12 36.78
C SER A 61 -17.32 -56.40 35.97
N ASP A 62 -18.37 -57.14 36.25
CA ASP A 62 -18.79 -58.35 35.51
C ASP A 62 -19.80 -58.09 34.41
N GLY A 63 -20.06 -56.80 34.12
CA GLY A 63 -21.02 -56.37 33.10
C GLY A 63 -22.48 -56.42 33.54
N GLN A 64 -22.78 -56.88 34.77
CA GLN A 64 -24.15 -56.91 35.25
C GLN A 64 -24.68 -55.51 35.55
N TYR A 65 -25.98 -55.30 35.28
CA TYR A 65 -26.67 -54.08 35.63
C TYR A 65 -28.03 -54.37 36.24
N THR A 66 -28.49 -53.51 37.13
CA THR A 66 -29.83 -53.51 37.69
C THR A 66 -30.42 -52.12 37.59
N LEU A 67 -31.56 -52.00 36.89
CA LEU A 67 -32.24 -50.75 36.65
C LEU A 67 -33.64 -50.79 37.26
N GLN A 68 -33.95 -49.90 38.21
CA GLN A 68 -35.25 -49.86 38.91
C GLN A 68 -36.05 -48.66 38.45
N CYS A 69 -37.24 -48.88 37.89
CA CYS A 69 -38.14 -47.88 37.42
C CYS A 69 -39.46 -47.88 38.17
N LYS A 70 -39.97 -46.69 38.47
CA LYS A 70 -41.32 -46.53 39.09
C LYS A 70 -42.44 -46.55 38.06
N GLU A 71 -42.10 -46.45 36.81
CA GLU A 71 -43.00 -46.48 35.64
C GLU A 71 -42.42 -47.46 34.63
N GLN A 72 -43.25 -48.07 33.80
CA GLN A 72 -42.79 -49.00 32.80
C GLN A 72 -42.11 -48.22 31.66
N PRO A 73 -40.83 -48.44 31.37
CA PRO A 73 -40.15 -47.79 30.29
C PRO A 73 -40.60 -48.35 28.94
N VAL A 74 -40.47 -47.53 27.88
CA VAL A 74 -40.75 -47.98 26.50
C VAL A 74 -39.46 -48.53 25.87
N LYS A 75 -38.31 -47.97 26.23
CA LYS A 75 -37.00 -48.45 25.72
C LYS A 75 -35.90 -48.32 26.75
N LEU A 76 -34.90 -49.20 26.63
CA LEU A 76 -33.65 -49.15 27.35
C LEU A 76 -32.54 -48.67 26.42
N SER A 77 -31.63 -47.86 26.94
CA SER A 77 -30.44 -47.34 26.20
C SER A 77 -29.17 -47.72 26.96
N PHE A 78 -28.17 -48.23 26.24
CA PHE A 78 -26.88 -48.64 26.76
C PHE A 78 -25.79 -47.88 26.03
N ALA A 79 -25.07 -47.04 26.74
CA ALA A 79 -24.07 -46.14 26.16
C ALA A 79 -22.74 -46.24 26.93
N LYS A 80 -21.64 -46.31 26.18
CA LYS A 80 -20.28 -46.21 26.71
C LYS A 80 -19.37 -45.59 25.62
N MET A 81 -18.41 -44.79 26.06
CA MET A 81 -17.40 -44.23 25.17
C MET A 81 -16.60 -45.33 24.47
N GLY A 82 -16.41 -45.23 23.15
CA GLY A 82 -15.78 -46.26 22.31
C GLY A 82 -16.73 -47.36 21.82
N PHE A 83 -18.03 -47.28 22.12
CA PHE A 83 -19.03 -48.23 21.67
C PHE A 83 -20.23 -47.52 21.00
N ALA A 84 -20.87 -48.19 20.07
CA ALA A 84 -22.13 -47.71 19.52
C ALA A 84 -23.25 -47.84 20.58
N THR A 85 -24.00 -46.74 20.80
CA THR A 85 -25.13 -46.78 21.72
C THR A 85 -26.20 -47.75 21.22
N GLN A 86 -26.63 -48.71 22.06
CA GLN A 86 -27.68 -49.67 21.76
C GLN A 86 -29.00 -49.22 22.39
N TYR A 87 -30.10 -49.38 21.66
CA TYR A 87 -31.46 -49.13 22.10
C TYR A 87 -32.26 -50.44 21.98
N ILE A 88 -32.96 -50.83 23.04
CA ILE A 88 -33.79 -52.02 23.07
C ILE A 88 -35.21 -51.60 23.46
N GLN A 89 -36.21 -51.99 22.67
CA GLN A 89 -37.60 -51.79 23.03
C GLN A 89 -38.00 -52.76 24.15
N VAL A 90 -38.72 -52.26 25.13
CA VAL A 90 -39.16 -53.08 26.28
C VAL A 90 -40.39 -53.90 25.88
N GLU A 91 -40.27 -55.21 25.95
CA GLU A 91 -41.35 -56.14 25.70
C GLU A 91 -42.18 -56.34 27.00
N LYS A 92 -43.47 -56.60 26.85
CA LYS A 92 -44.36 -56.85 27.96
C LYS A 92 -43.90 -58.12 28.70
N ASP A 93 -43.82 -58.05 30.04
CA ASP A 93 -43.44 -59.14 30.95
C ASP A 93 -41.98 -59.60 30.85
N LYS A 94 -41.11 -59.01 30.09
CA LYS A 94 -39.68 -59.33 30.02
C LYS A 94 -38.87 -58.35 30.87
N LEU A 95 -38.20 -58.91 31.91
CA LEU A 95 -37.41 -58.10 32.84
C LEU A 95 -35.90 -58.31 32.72
N ARG A 96 -35.45 -59.18 31.83
CA ARG A 96 -34.04 -59.47 31.60
C ARG A 96 -33.65 -59.15 30.13
N TYR A 97 -32.62 -58.29 29.99
CA TYR A 97 -32.07 -57.91 28.70
C TYR A 97 -30.53 -58.03 28.75
N ASP A 98 -30.00 -59.05 28.13
CA ASP A 98 -28.57 -59.19 27.90
C ASP A 98 -28.19 -58.49 26.58
N VAL A 99 -27.15 -57.65 26.63
CA VAL A 99 -26.83 -56.70 25.54
C VAL A 99 -25.39 -56.84 25.13
N GLN A 100 -25.17 -56.93 23.83
CA GLN A 100 -23.82 -56.93 23.25
C GLN A 100 -23.54 -55.56 22.62
N LEU A 101 -22.53 -54.82 23.15
CA LEU A 101 -22.11 -53.55 22.59
C LEU A 101 -21.05 -53.77 21.50
N ILE A 102 -21.22 -53.04 20.40
CA ILE A 102 -20.31 -53.07 19.26
C ILE A 102 -19.34 -51.90 19.41
N GLU A 103 -18.04 -52.17 19.26
CA GLU A 103 -17.02 -51.10 19.26
C GLU A 103 -17.23 -50.16 18.08
N LYS A 104 -17.13 -48.87 18.36
CA LYS A 104 -17.20 -47.81 17.37
C LYS A 104 -16.04 -46.85 17.62
N SER A 105 -15.07 -46.81 16.69
CA SER A 105 -14.07 -45.76 16.68
C SER A 105 -14.70 -44.48 16.16
N TYR A 106 -14.60 -43.42 16.94
CA TYR A 106 -14.93 -42.08 16.48
C TYR A 106 -13.65 -41.47 15.93
N ALA A 107 -13.59 -41.18 14.65
CA ALA A 107 -12.62 -40.26 14.13
C ALA A 107 -12.94 -38.89 14.74
N ILE A 108 -12.05 -38.34 15.52
CA ILE A 108 -12.13 -36.94 15.95
C ILE A 108 -11.74 -36.14 14.69
N ASP A 109 -12.69 -35.37 14.17
CA ASP A 109 -12.37 -34.43 13.12
C ASP A 109 -11.24 -33.52 13.60
N GLU A 110 -10.23 -33.33 12.75
CA GLU A 110 -9.11 -32.45 13.03
C GLU A 110 -9.67 -31.06 13.35
N VAL A 111 -9.43 -30.58 14.56
CA VAL A 111 -9.77 -29.20 14.94
C VAL A 111 -8.78 -28.29 14.21
N VAL A 112 -9.16 -27.84 13.02
CA VAL A 112 -8.43 -26.81 12.31
C VAL A 112 -8.57 -25.51 13.11
N VAL A 113 -7.59 -25.21 13.95
CA VAL A 113 -7.46 -23.91 14.60
C VAL A 113 -7.11 -22.90 13.50
N LYS A 114 -8.10 -22.24 12.93
CA LYS A 114 -7.85 -21.08 12.06
C LYS A 114 -7.22 -20.01 12.95
N ALA A 115 -5.99 -19.66 12.65
CA ALA A 115 -5.35 -18.50 13.27
C ALA A 115 -6.19 -17.25 12.99
N ASP A 116 -6.25 -16.31 13.96
CA ASP A 116 -6.93 -15.04 13.75
C ASP A 116 -6.38 -14.36 12.48
N PRO A 117 -7.24 -13.89 11.58
CA PRO A 117 -6.81 -13.24 10.33
C PRO A 117 -5.84 -12.09 10.55
N ILE A 118 -6.02 -11.36 11.65
CA ILE A 118 -5.18 -10.22 12.05
C ILE A 118 -4.76 -10.41 13.50
N THR A 119 -3.46 -10.40 13.73
CA THR A 119 -2.91 -10.41 15.09
C THR A 119 -2.10 -9.15 15.37
N ARG A 120 -2.21 -8.61 16.57
CA ARG A 120 -1.48 -7.40 16.98
C ARG A 120 -0.38 -7.75 17.98
N LYS A 121 0.83 -7.26 17.71
CA LYS A 121 1.95 -7.35 18.65
C LYS A 121 2.59 -5.97 18.79
N LYS A 122 2.31 -5.27 19.92
CA LYS A 122 2.69 -3.85 20.13
C LYS A 122 2.14 -2.98 18.96
N ASP A 123 3.00 -2.26 18.27
CA ASP A 123 2.66 -1.36 17.16
C ASP A 123 2.68 -2.07 15.79
N THR A 124 2.70 -3.41 15.78
CA THR A 124 2.72 -4.20 14.55
C THR A 124 1.46 -5.03 14.43
N LEU A 125 0.72 -4.82 13.35
CA LEU A 125 -0.37 -5.68 12.89
C LEU A 125 0.18 -6.71 11.92
N ASN A 126 -0.16 -7.98 12.15
CA ASN A 126 0.21 -9.08 11.27
C ASN A 126 -1.06 -9.57 10.58
N TYR A 127 -1.13 -9.40 9.29
CA TYR A 127 -2.20 -9.93 8.43
C TYR A 127 -1.75 -11.28 7.88
N HIS A 128 -2.46 -12.35 8.21
CA HIS A 128 -2.20 -13.68 7.66
C HIS A 128 -2.75 -13.75 6.24
N VAL A 129 -1.86 -13.79 5.25
CA VAL A 129 -2.19 -13.67 3.81
C VAL A 129 -3.24 -14.68 3.37
N GLU A 130 -3.17 -15.92 3.82
CA GLU A 130 -4.12 -16.99 3.47
C GLU A 130 -5.57 -16.68 3.87
N SER A 131 -5.77 -15.83 4.90
CA SER A 131 -7.10 -15.44 5.37
C SER A 131 -7.78 -14.37 4.50
N PHE A 132 -7.00 -13.65 3.69
CA PHE A 132 -7.47 -12.57 2.82
C PHE A 132 -7.41 -12.91 1.35
N ARG A 133 -6.61 -13.94 1.00
CA ARG A 133 -6.41 -14.39 -0.38
C ARG A 133 -7.68 -14.97 -0.96
N GLN A 134 -8.07 -14.45 -2.12
CA GLN A 134 -9.13 -15.00 -2.95
C GLN A 134 -8.54 -15.94 -4.03
N LYS A 135 -9.39 -16.72 -4.67
CA LYS A 135 -8.98 -17.70 -5.68
C LYS A 135 -8.36 -17.02 -6.92
N GLU A 136 -8.79 -15.82 -7.19
CA GLU A 136 -8.39 -14.99 -8.33
C GLU A 136 -7.11 -14.18 -8.07
N ASP A 137 -6.61 -14.13 -6.82
CA ASP A 137 -5.44 -13.35 -6.45
C ASP A 137 -4.14 -14.06 -6.83
N TYR A 138 -3.42 -13.50 -7.77
CA TYR A 138 -2.12 -13.98 -8.21
C TYR A 138 -0.98 -13.27 -7.49
N SER A 139 -1.03 -11.96 -7.41
CA SER A 139 0.01 -11.12 -6.81
C SER A 139 -0.30 -10.75 -5.37
N ILE A 140 0.73 -10.33 -4.64
CA ILE A 140 0.50 -9.81 -3.30
C ILE A 140 -0.26 -8.48 -3.31
N GLU A 141 -0.18 -7.71 -4.38
CA GLU A 141 -0.97 -6.48 -4.57
C GLU A 141 -2.47 -6.78 -4.57
N ASP A 142 -2.91 -7.88 -5.20
CA ASP A 142 -4.32 -8.26 -5.23
C ASP A 142 -4.82 -8.56 -3.83
N VAL A 143 -4.04 -9.30 -3.04
CA VAL A 143 -4.38 -9.60 -1.64
C VAL A 143 -4.39 -8.35 -0.77
N LEU A 144 -3.46 -7.40 -0.98
CA LEU A 144 -3.42 -6.14 -0.23
C LEU A 144 -4.71 -5.32 -0.40
N LYS A 145 -5.36 -5.36 -1.57
CA LYS A 145 -6.64 -4.69 -1.85
C LYS A 145 -7.79 -5.22 -0.98
N HIS A 146 -7.67 -6.43 -0.44
CA HIS A 146 -8.68 -7.06 0.43
C HIS A 146 -8.38 -6.90 1.92
N MET A 147 -7.21 -6.34 2.29
CA MET A 147 -6.82 -6.18 3.69
C MET A 147 -7.41 -4.91 4.30
N PRO A 148 -8.11 -4.98 5.44
CA PRO A 148 -8.71 -3.81 6.06
C PRO A 148 -7.67 -2.76 6.44
N GLY A 149 -7.98 -1.49 6.12
CA GLY A 149 -7.10 -0.34 6.38
C GLY A 149 -5.98 -0.14 5.36
N ILE A 150 -5.81 -1.03 4.39
CA ILE A 150 -4.87 -0.89 3.28
C ILE A 150 -5.65 -0.53 2.02
N GLU A 151 -5.17 0.45 1.28
CA GLU A 151 -5.68 0.86 -0.01
C GLU A 151 -4.53 0.88 -1.02
N VAL A 152 -4.75 0.34 -2.19
CA VAL A 152 -3.79 0.37 -3.30
C VAL A 152 -4.37 1.22 -4.42
N LEU A 153 -3.74 2.36 -4.68
CA LEU A 153 -4.16 3.28 -5.73
C LEU A 153 -3.84 2.72 -7.13
N PRO A 154 -4.50 3.21 -8.19
CA PRO A 154 -4.20 2.78 -9.57
C PRO A 154 -2.75 3.01 -10.01
N SER A 155 -2.02 3.90 -9.32
CA SER A 155 -0.59 4.13 -9.52
C SER A 155 0.30 3.03 -8.91
N GLY A 156 -0.25 2.08 -8.14
CA GLY A 156 0.49 1.11 -7.33
C GLY A 156 0.91 1.65 -5.96
N GLN A 157 0.58 2.90 -5.63
CA GLN A 157 0.86 3.48 -4.32
C GLN A 157 0.00 2.84 -3.23
N ILE A 158 0.65 2.41 -2.16
CA ILE A 158 -0.03 1.81 -1.01
C ILE A 158 -0.26 2.89 0.06
N MET A 159 -1.50 2.97 0.50
CA MET A 159 -1.95 3.81 1.60
C MET A 159 -2.34 2.93 2.79
N TYR A 160 -2.07 3.39 3.99
CA TYR A 160 -2.56 2.78 5.22
C TYR A 160 -3.30 3.82 6.06
N GLN A 161 -4.59 3.57 6.33
CA GLN A 161 -5.48 4.51 7.03
C GLN A 161 -5.43 5.94 6.43
N GLY A 162 -5.45 6.05 5.10
CA GLY A 162 -5.42 7.32 4.38
C GLY A 162 -4.03 7.99 4.27
N ASN A 163 -2.98 7.41 4.86
CA ASN A 163 -1.62 7.94 4.76
C ASN A 163 -0.75 7.06 3.87
N SER A 164 0.10 7.66 3.05
CA SER A 164 1.14 6.92 2.32
C SER A 164 2.05 6.17 3.28
N ILE A 165 2.38 4.92 2.95
CA ILE A 165 3.37 4.16 3.72
C ILE A 165 4.78 4.74 3.54
N ASN A 166 5.66 4.49 4.52
CA ASN A 166 7.07 4.88 4.44
C ASN A 166 7.85 4.05 3.43
N LYS A 167 7.73 2.72 3.51
CA LYS A 167 8.44 1.76 2.65
C LYS A 167 7.85 0.36 2.74
N VAL A 168 8.22 -0.48 1.77
CA VAL A 168 7.91 -1.91 1.75
C VAL A 168 9.21 -2.70 1.90
N ASN A 169 9.29 -3.47 2.96
CA ASN A 169 10.41 -4.39 3.21
C ASN A 169 10.03 -5.82 2.80
N ILE A 170 11.02 -6.59 2.39
CA ILE A 170 10.93 -8.04 2.21
C ILE A 170 11.88 -8.69 3.21
N GLU A 171 11.35 -9.51 4.13
CA GLU A 171 12.10 -10.11 5.24
C GLU A 171 12.92 -9.09 6.07
N GLY A 172 12.39 -7.87 6.20
CA GLY A 172 13.01 -6.79 6.97
C GLY A 172 13.98 -5.91 6.19
N LEU A 173 14.25 -6.16 4.93
CA LEU A 173 15.16 -5.40 4.09
C LEU A 173 14.41 -4.65 2.97
N ASP A 174 14.82 -3.42 2.69
CA ASP A 174 14.24 -2.54 1.68
C ASP A 174 14.92 -2.75 0.31
N LEU A 175 14.51 -3.80 -0.42
CA LEU A 175 15.08 -4.15 -1.73
C LEU A 175 14.70 -3.12 -2.82
N MET A 176 13.47 -2.61 -2.77
CA MET A 176 12.86 -1.90 -3.91
C MET A 176 12.91 -0.37 -3.77
N GLY A 177 12.98 0.14 -2.53
CA GLY A 177 12.87 1.56 -2.25
C GLY A 177 11.55 2.14 -2.75
N ASP A 178 11.66 3.14 -3.62
CA ASP A 178 10.54 3.82 -4.23
C ASP A 178 9.85 3.02 -5.35
N GLN A 179 10.39 1.87 -5.74
CA GLN A 179 9.87 1.01 -6.82
C GLN A 179 9.21 -0.26 -6.30
N TYR A 180 8.66 -0.25 -5.10
CA TYR A 180 8.11 -1.44 -4.45
C TYR A 180 6.94 -2.09 -5.20
N ASN A 181 6.25 -1.35 -6.06
CA ASN A 181 5.21 -1.89 -6.92
C ASN A 181 5.71 -2.99 -7.88
N GLN A 182 7.00 -2.97 -8.26
CA GLN A 182 7.59 -4.11 -8.98
C GLN A 182 7.50 -5.41 -8.17
N ALA A 183 7.72 -5.34 -6.86
CA ALA A 183 7.58 -6.51 -5.99
C ALA A 183 6.10 -6.84 -5.71
N THR A 184 5.26 -5.85 -5.41
CA THR A 184 3.86 -6.11 -5.03
C THR A 184 3.02 -6.64 -6.18
N GLN A 185 3.26 -6.17 -7.40
CA GLN A 185 2.54 -6.60 -8.60
C GLN A 185 3.01 -7.95 -9.15
N ASN A 186 4.26 -8.33 -8.88
CA ASN A 186 4.87 -9.51 -9.50
C ASN A 186 5.26 -10.61 -8.48
N MET A 187 5.11 -10.39 -7.18
CA MET A 187 5.37 -11.43 -6.17
C MET A 187 4.15 -12.33 -6.04
N PRO A 188 4.27 -13.64 -6.28
CA PRO A 188 3.17 -14.57 -6.11
C PRO A 188 2.59 -14.51 -4.67
N ALA A 189 1.28 -14.36 -4.57
CA ALA A 189 0.59 -14.30 -3.27
C ALA A 189 0.84 -15.56 -2.43
N GLU A 190 0.99 -16.72 -3.08
CA GLU A 190 1.26 -18.00 -2.41
C GLU A 190 2.62 -18.07 -1.72
N ALA A 191 3.59 -17.26 -2.14
CA ALA A 191 4.92 -17.20 -1.53
C ALA A 191 4.91 -16.48 -0.18
N VAL A 192 3.88 -15.68 0.10
CA VAL A 192 3.79 -14.81 1.27
C VAL A 192 3.00 -15.48 2.38
N SER A 193 3.53 -15.42 3.60
CA SER A 193 2.84 -15.93 4.80
C SER A 193 2.09 -14.83 5.53
N THR A 194 2.71 -13.66 5.68
CA THR A 194 2.21 -12.58 6.52
C THR A 194 2.62 -11.22 5.98
N ILE A 195 1.72 -10.27 5.99
CA ILE A 195 2.03 -8.86 5.83
C ILE A 195 2.04 -8.22 7.22
N GLN A 196 3.17 -7.65 7.58
CA GLN A 196 3.32 -6.90 8.83
C GLN A 196 3.18 -5.42 8.54
N VAL A 197 2.26 -4.76 9.20
CA VAL A 197 2.08 -3.30 9.19
C VAL A 197 2.60 -2.76 10.50
N MET A 198 3.74 -2.10 10.45
CA MET A 198 4.34 -1.41 11.59
C MET A 198 3.79 0.02 11.62
N GLU A 199 2.84 0.26 12.51
CA GLU A 199 2.19 1.57 12.68
C GLU A 199 3.15 2.56 13.33
N ASN A 200 3.00 3.85 13.00
CA ASN A 200 3.81 4.94 13.56
C ASN A 200 5.31 4.65 13.53
N ASN A 201 5.75 3.96 12.49
CA ASN A 201 7.12 3.51 12.41
C ASN A 201 8.08 4.64 12.07
N GLN A 202 9.02 4.93 12.97
CA GLN A 202 10.16 5.80 12.67
C GLN A 202 11.26 4.97 12.01
N PRO A 203 11.43 5.13 10.69
CA PRO A 203 12.35 4.26 9.95
C PRO A 203 13.83 4.58 10.18
N ILE A 204 14.13 5.75 10.73
CA ILE A 204 15.50 6.15 11.10
C ILE A 204 15.70 5.87 12.59
N ARG A 205 16.48 4.84 12.91
CA ARG A 205 16.71 4.40 14.29
C ARG A 205 17.36 5.45 15.20
N ALA A 206 18.14 6.36 14.61
CA ALA A 206 18.72 7.49 15.34
C ALA A 206 17.66 8.49 15.83
N LEU A 207 16.44 8.47 15.26
CA LEU A 207 15.33 9.35 15.60
C LEU A 207 14.21 8.65 16.38
N GLU A 208 14.31 7.34 16.61
CA GLU A 208 13.34 6.57 17.42
C GLU A 208 13.16 7.19 18.80
N GLY A 209 11.91 7.41 19.20
CA GLY A 209 11.54 8.03 20.49
C GLY A 209 11.85 9.52 20.61
N LYS A 210 12.35 10.17 19.55
CA LYS A 210 12.66 11.60 19.51
C LYS A 210 11.86 12.37 18.46
N VAL A 211 11.55 11.72 17.35
CA VAL A 211 10.75 12.27 16.26
C VAL A 211 9.61 11.31 15.98
N HIS A 212 8.40 11.80 16.11
CA HIS A 212 7.21 11.02 15.83
C HIS A 212 7.04 10.78 14.32
N SER A 213 6.53 9.59 13.95
CA SER A 213 6.11 9.28 12.58
C SER A 213 4.67 8.79 12.61
N ASN A 214 3.82 9.38 11.80
CA ASN A 214 2.42 8.97 11.61
C ASN A 214 2.21 7.99 10.45
N ARG A 215 3.30 7.54 9.83
CA ARG A 215 3.25 6.64 8.67
C ARG A 215 3.59 5.21 9.06
N ALA A 216 3.02 4.27 8.35
CA ALA A 216 3.30 2.85 8.52
C ALA A 216 4.43 2.38 7.59
N THR A 217 5.08 1.29 7.98
CA THR A 217 5.98 0.51 7.12
C THR A 217 5.40 -0.87 6.93
N LEU A 218 5.33 -1.36 5.70
CA LEU A 218 4.95 -2.73 5.40
C LEU A 218 6.19 -3.63 5.37
N ASN A 219 6.03 -4.86 5.87
CA ASN A 219 7.05 -5.88 5.75
C ASN A 219 6.43 -7.21 5.30
N ILE A 220 6.86 -7.69 4.15
CA ILE A 220 6.43 -8.94 3.53
C ILE A 220 7.24 -10.08 4.12
N LYS A 221 6.57 -11.05 4.76
CA LYS A 221 7.16 -12.28 5.28
C LYS A 221 6.86 -13.45 4.36
N LEU A 222 7.89 -14.14 3.92
CA LEU A 222 7.78 -15.30 3.06
C LEU A 222 7.49 -16.59 3.85
N LYS A 223 6.82 -17.54 3.24
CA LYS A 223 6.69 -18.92 3.74
C LYS A 223 8.07 -19.58 3.78
N LYS A 224 8.28 -20.55 4.66
CA LYS A 224 9.60 -21.18 4.90
C LYS A 224 10.20 -21.82 3.64
N ASN A 225 9.37 -22.43 2.79
CA ASN A 225 9.77 -23.07 1.55
C ASN A 225 10.21 -22.12 0.42
N TYR A 226 9.89 -20.81 0.54
CA TYR A 226 10.29 -19.77 -0.41
C TYR A 226 11.53 -18.98 0.05
N LYS A 227 11.96 -19.17 1.30
CA LYS A 227 13.19 -18.55 1.81
C LYS A 227 14.43 -19.30 1.30
N MET A 228 15.47 -18.55 0.94
CA MET A 228 16.80 -19.06 0.48
C MET A 228 16.76 -19.80 -0.86
N ARG A 229 15.60 -19.94 -1.49
CA ARG A 229 15.44 -20.57 -2.80
C ARG A 229 14.97 -19.53 -3.81
N PRO A 230 15.46 -19.57 -5.07
CA PRO A 230 14.85 -18.76 -6.13
C PRO A 230 13.44 -19.27 -6.40
N PHE A 231 12.53 -18.35 -6.60
CA PHE A 231 11.15 -18.62 -7.04
C PHE A 231 10.72 -17.50 -7.97
N GLY A 232 9.64 -17.67 -8.66
CA GLY A 232 9.15 -16.68 -9.60
C GLY A 232 7.94 -17.18 -10.33
N ASP A 233 7.50 -16.35 -11.24
CA ASP A 233 6.35 -16.59 -12.08
C ASP A 233 6.64 -16.21 -13.53
N ALA A 234 6.02 -16.92 -14.46
CA ALA A 234 6.09 -16.61 -15.89
C ALA A 234 4.69 -16.78 -16.50
N GLU A 235 4.21 -15.75 -17.13
CA GLU A 235 2.92 -15.73 -17.79
C GLU A 235 3.07 -15.34 -19.26
N VAL A 236 2.35 -16.00 -20.15
CA VAL A 236 2.26 -15.66 -21.56
C VAL A 236 0.81 -15.80 -22.01
N GLY A 237 0.29 -14.73 -22.60
CA GLY A 237 -1.04 -14.67 -23.17
C GLY A 237 -1.00 -14.25 -24.64
N VAL A 238 -1.80 -14.90 -25.47
CA VAL A 238 -2.02 -14.52 -26.88
C VAL A 238 -3.50 -14.63 -27.17
N GLY A 239 -4.06 -13.67 -27.88
CA GLY A 239 -5.48 -13.71 -28.25
C GLY A 239 -5.86 -12.75 -29.35
N GLY A 240 -7.08 -12.89 -29.81
CA GLY A 240 -7.87 -11.94 -30.56
C GLY A 240 -7.50 -11.67 -32.02
N THR A 241 -8.36 -10.82 -32.59
CA THR A 241 -8.13 -10.17 -33.90
C THR A 241 -8.47 -8.69 -33.72
N PRO A 242 -7.49 -7.76 -33.77
CA PRO A 242 -6.06 -7.96 -34.06
C PRO A 242 -5.34 -8.79 -33.00
N VAL A 243 -4.21 -9.38 -33.36
CA VAL A 243 -3.42 -10.21 -32.45
C VAL A 243 -2.93 -9.38 -31.27
N VAL A 244 -3.35 -9.72 -30.06
CA VAL A 244 -2.87 -9.18 -28.80
C VAL A 244 -2.00 -10.19 -28.08
N TRP A 245 -0.98 -9.71 -27.40
CA TRP A 245 -0.05 -10.52 -26.62
C TRP A 245 0.29 -9.82 -25.30
N ASP A 246 0.55 -10.65 -24.31
CA ASP A 246 0.97 -10.23 -22.97
C ASP A 246 1.98 -11.25 -22.46
N GLY A 247 3.00 -10.81 -21.78
CA GLY A 247 3.97 -11.70 -21.16
C GLY A 247 4.62 -11.02 -19.96
N SER A 248 4.83 -11.81 -18.92
CA SER A 248 5.58 -11.39 -17.74
C SER A 248 6.50 -12.49 -17.26
N LEU A 249 7.61 -12.10 -16.67
CA LEU A 249 8.59 -12.97 -16.04
C LEU A 249 9.12 -12.30 -14.78
N THR A 250 8.97 -12.96 -13.65
CA THR A 250 9.51 -12.49 -12.39
C THR A 250 10.38 -13.58 -11.76
N GLY A 251 11.58 -13.22 -11.33
CA GLY A 251 12.47 -14.07 -10.57
C GLY A 251 12.88 -13.41 -9.27
N ILE A 252 12.64 -14.07 -8.15
CA ILE A 252 12.89 -13.55 -6.80
C ILE A 252 13.79 -14.52 -6.04
N GLN A 253 14.82 -13.99 -5.42
CA GLN A 253 15.65 -14.72 -4.46
C GLN A 253 15.83 -13.89 -3.20
N VAL A 254 15.42 -14.43 -2.07
CA VAL A 254 15.55 -13.77 -0.76
C VAL A 254 16.42 -14.63 0.13
N ALA A 255 17.69 -14.27 0.25
CA ALA A 255 18.65 -14.88 1.17
C ALA A 255 18.90 -13.94 2.36
N ARG A 256 19.59 -14.44 3.38
CA ARG A 256 19.80 -13.71 4.64
C ARG A 256 20.50 -12.36 4.47
N LYS A 257 21.45 -12.27 3.54
CA LYS A 257 22.24 -11.06 3.27
C LYS A 257 22.05 -10.49 1.87
N ASN A 258 21.51 -11.27 0.96
CA ASN A 258 21.35 -10.89 -0.44
C ASN A 258 19.90 -11.06 -0.85
N GLN A 259 19.38 -10.06 -1.53
CA GLN A 259 18.08 -10.14 -2.16
C GLN A 259 18.21 -9.73 -3.62
N LEU A 260 17.56 -10.46 -4.49
CA LEU A 260 17.50 -10.19 -5.92
C LEU A 260 16.05 -10.27 -6.38
N LEU A 261 15.64 -9.29 -7.19
CA LEU A 261 14.40 -9.32 -7.95
C LEU A 261 14.72 -8.97 -9.40
N PHE A 262 14.34 -9.84 -10.29
CA PHE A 262 14.29 -9.58 -11.73
C PHE A 262 12.82 -9.51 -12.16
N THR A 263 12.45 -8.51 -12.96
CA THR A 263 11.11 -8.35 -13.53
C THR A 263 11.24 -8.06 -15.02
N GLY A 264 10.57 -8.84 -15.84
CA GLY A 264 10.35 -8.58 -17.26
C GLY A 264 8.86 -8.54 -17.55
N ALA A 265 8.41 -7.62 -18.39
CA ALA A 265 7.03 -7.55 -18.86
C ALA A 265 6.97 -7.01 -20.27
N LEU A 266 5.99 -7.48 -21.03
CA LEU A 266 5.75 -7.01 -22.40
C LEU A 266 4.27 -7.16 -22.76
N ASN A 267 3.70 -6.18 -23.46
CA ASN A 267 2.32 -6.30 -23.95
C ASN A 267 1.98 -5.33 -25.06
N ASN A 268 0.87 -5.62 -25.77
CA ASN A 268 0.21 -4.72 -26.72
C ASN A 268 -1.31 -4.61 -26.49
N ARG A 269 -1.79 -4.98 -25.30
CA ARG A 269 -3.22 -5.05 -24.95
C ARG A 269 -3.82 -3.77 -24.36
N GLY A 270 -3.13 -2.63 -24.48
CA GLY A 270 -3.58 -1.36 -23.88
C GLY A 270 -3.12 -1.13 -22.44
N ALA A 271 -2.31 -2.01 -21.88
CA ALA A 271 -1.79 -1.87 -20.52
C ALA A 271 -0.42 -1.18 -20.54
N SER A 272 -0.32 0.01 -19.95
CA SER A 272 0.96 0.70 -19.79
C SER A 272 1.80 0.06 -18.68
N LEU A 273 3.09 -0.11 -18.93
CA LEU A 273 4.06 -0.63 -17.96
C LEU A 273 4.76 0.49 -17.14
N ARG A 274 4.34 1.76 -17.32
CA ARG A 274 4.92 2.91 -16.60
C ARG A 274 4.74 2.81 -15.08
N SER A 275 3.70 2.13 -14.61
CA SER A 275 3.51 1.88 -13.17
C SER A 275 4.67 1.11 -12.53
N LEU A 276 5.35 0.25 -13.30
CA LEU A 276 6.53 -0.49 -12.84
C LEU A 276 7.77 0.40 -12.65
N GLN A 277 7.79 1.61 -13.24
CA GLN A 277 8.89 2.58 -13.07
C GLN A 277 8.76 3.41 -11.78
N SER A 278 7.53 3.61 -11.32
CA SER A 278 7.22 4.55 -10.25
C SER A 278 6.77 3.82 -8.98
N GLY A 279 7.52 3.97 -7.93
CA GLY A 279 7.04 3.78 -6.56
C GLY A 279 6.94 5.16 -5.91
N MET A 280 5.96 5.35 -5.06
CA MET A 280 5.64 6.66 -4.48
C MET A 280 6.06 6.78 -3.01
N SER A 281 7.01 5.99 -2.52
CA SER A 281 7.50 6.16 -1.17
C SER A 281 8.69 7.13 -1.13
N ASN A 282 8.41 8.39 -0.97
CA ASN A 282 9.41 9.36 -0.54
C ASN A 282 9.68 9.14 0.95
N PHE A 283 10.47 8.12 1.27
CA PHE A 283 10.89 7.81 2.63
C PHE A 283 11.69 8.95 3.27
N THR A 284 12.42 9.69 2.48
CA THR A 284 13.16 10.87 2.92
C THR A 284 12.24 12.07 3.18
N GLY A 285 11.11 11.85 3.85
CA GLY A 285 10.09 12.87 4.19
C GLY A 285 10.59 14.13 4.88
N ILE A 286 11.89 14.29 5.03
CA ILE A 286 12.54 15.50 5.54
C ILE A 286 12.82 16.52 4.42
N TYR A 287 12.82 16.08 3.14
CA TYR A 287 13.14 16.98 2.02
C TYR A 287 12.23 16.72 0.83
N THR A 288 11.52 17.74 0.45
CA THR A 288 10.83 17.78 -0.84
C THR A 288 11.85 17.57 -1.94
N GLN A 289 11.67 16.53 -2.75
CA GLN A 289 12.45 16.38 -3.98
C GLN A 289 12.15 17.60 -4.85
N GLU A 290 13.19 18.33 -5.23
CA GLU A 290 13.05 19.35 -6.25
C GLU A 290 12.63 18.67 -7.55
N PRO A 291 11.51 19.07 -8.19
CA PRO A 291 11.09 18.48 -9.44
C PRO A 291 12.15 18.69 -10.53
N LEU A 292 12.18 17.83 -11.52
CA LEU A 292 12.97 18.07 -12.73
C LEU A 292 12.37 19.27 -13.48
N PRO A 293 13.20 20.04 -14.21
CA PRO A 293 12.68 21.06 -15.09
C PRO A 293 11.59 20.52 -16.01
N ALA A 294 10.49 21.24 -16.11
CA ALA A 294 9.40 20.87 -17.00
C ALA A 294 9.89 20.86 -18.47
N PRO A 295 9.41 19.94 -19.30
CA PRO A 295 9.71 19.97 -20.72
C PRO A 295 9.15 21.24 -21.36
N PHE A 296 9.90 21.84 -22.28
CA PHE A 296 9.43 22.98 -23.06
C PHE A 296 8.39 22.58 -24.10
N LEU A 297 8.63 21.42 -24.73
CA LEU A 297 7.81 20.91 -25.80
C LEU A 297 6.84 19.85 -25.28
N TYR A 298 5.58 19.96 -25.66
CA TYR A 298 4.54 18.99 -25.31
C TYR A 298 3.49 18.93 -26.44
N SER A 299 2.85 17.77 -26.60
CA SER A 299 1.81 17.61 -27.61
C SER A 299 0.58 18.46 -27.30
N ALA A 300 0.04 19.13 -28.31
CA ALA A 300 -1.18 19.95 -28.21
C ALA A 300 -2.43 19.12 -27.88
N THR A 301 -2.41 17.83 -28.16
CA THR A 301 -3.54 16.93 -28.02
C THR A 301 -3.17 15.76 -27.10
N ASN A 302 -3.36 15.94 -25.81
CA ASN A 302 -3.07 14.87 -24.82
C ASN A 302 -4.32 14.55 -23.96
N ARG A 303 -5.50 14.52 -24.61
CA ARG A 303 -6.73 14.14 -23.91
C ARG A 303 -6.80 12.62 -23.77
N ARG A 304 -6.98 12.14 -22.55
CA ARG A 304 -7.27 10.74 -22.26
C ARG A 304 -8.77 10.64 -21.94
N PRO A 305 -9.51 9.73 -22.61
CA PRO A 305 -10.91 9.52 -22.27
C PRO A 305 -11.04 8.95 -20.85
N PRO A 306 -12.17 9.17 -20.14
CA PRO A 306 -12.39 8.69 -18.79
C PRO A 306 -12.79 7.19 -18.75
N ILE A 307 -12.16 6.39 -19.57
CA ILE A 307 -12.36 4.93 -19.64
C ILE A 307 -11.00 4.23 -19.52
N SER A 308 -11.03 2.93 -19.20
CA SER A 308 -9.81 2.16 -19.08
C SER A 308 -8.98 2.19 -20.38
N PRO A 309 -7.66 2.40 -20.29
CA PRO A 309 -6.75 2.36 -21.45
C PRO A 309 -6.84 1.05 -22.27
N LEU A 310 -7.24 -0.05 -21.64
CA LEU A 310 -7.47 -1.34 -22.31
C LEU A 310 -8.47 -1.25 -23.48
N TYR A 311 -9.37 -0.28 -23.49
CA TYR A 311 -10.40 -0.14 -24.51
C TYR A 311 -10.04 0.79 -25.66
N TYR A 312 -9.01 1.64 -25.52
CA TYR A 312 -8.69 2.64 -26.54
C TYR A 312 -7.21 2.76 -26.89
N LEU A 313 -6.29 2.23 -26.04
CA LEU A 313 -4.87 2.43 -26.23
C LEU A 313 -4.26 1.31 -27.08
N ASN A 314 -3.72 1.65 -28.24
CA ASN A 314 -2.87 0.77 -29.01
C ASN A 314 -1.43 0.99 -28.58
N ASN A 315 -0.89 0.06 -27.80
CA ASN A 315 0.47 0.17 -27.30
C ASN A 315 1.38 -0.97 -27.81
N ARG A 316 2.67 -0.77 -27.59
CA ARG A 316 3.72 -1.79 -27.54
C ARG A 316 4.63 -1.40 -26.39
N SER A 317 4.56 -2.17 -25.32
CA SER A 317 5.26 -1.84 -24.07
C SER A 317 6.20 -2.97 -23.70
N TYR A 318 7.41 -2.63 -23.28
CA TYR A 318 8.44 -3.57 -22.81
C TYR A 318 9.05 -3.00 -21.53
N PHE A 319 9.23 -3.84 -20.55
CA PHE A 319 9.86 -3.50 -19.28
C PHE A 319 10.88 -4.57 -18.88
N ALA A 320 12.03 -4.14 -18.39
CA ALA A 320 13.00 -5.01 -17.73
C ALA A 320 13.58 -4.29 -16.51
N GLY A 321 13.58 -4.95 -15.37
CA GLY A 321 14.11 -4.41 -14.10
C GLY A 321 14.96 -5.42 -13.35
N VAL A 322 16.06 -4.97 -12.78
CA VAL A 322 16.93 -5.74 -11.89
C VAL A 322 17.13 -4.93 -10.62
N ASN A 323 16.85 -5.57 -9.48
CA ASN A 323 16.99 -4.97 -8.16
C ASN A 323 17.81 -5.93 -7.30
N TYR A 324 18.92 -5.45 -6.77
CA TYR A 324 19.83 -6.23 -5.93
C TYR A 324 20.13 -5.49 -4.64
N LEU A 325 20.07 -6.18 -3.51
CA LEU A 325 20.44 -5.66 -2.21
C LEU A 325 21.44 -6.59 -1.52
N HIS A 326 22.50 -5.99 -1.01
CA HIS A 326 23.46 -6.64 -0.12
C HIS A 326 23.40 -6.02 1.28
N ALA A 327 23.18 -6.84 2.30
CA ALA A 327 23.24 -6.43 3.70
C ALA A 327 24.61 -6.81 4.30
N PHE A 328 25.47 -5.82 4.51
CA PHE A 328 26.76 -6.02 5.23
C PHE A 328 26.50 -6.41 6.68
N THR A 329 25.56 -5.69 7.32
CA THR A 329 25.05 -5.92 8.66
C THR A 329 23.53 -5.76 8.66
N PRO A 330 22.81 -6.09 9.76
CA PRO A 330 21.37 -5.78 9.85
C PRO A 330 21.02 -4.28 9.73
N TYR A 331 22.02 -3.41 9.78
CA TYR A 331 21.86 -1.95 9.79
C TYR A 331 22.62 -1.24 8.67
N SER A 332 23.33 -1.98 7.83
CA SER A 332 24.09 -1.40 6.72
C SER A 332 23.82 -2.20 5.45
N THR A 333 23.29 -1.51 4.44
CA THR A 333 22.89 -2.12 3.19
C THR A 333 23.41 -1.33 1.99
N LEU A 334 23.68 -2.04 0.91
CA LEU A 334 23.94 -1.47 -0.42
C LEU A 334 22.88 -2.03 -1.37
N ARG A 335 22.16 -1.14 -2.05
CA ARG A 335 21.13 -1.49 -3.01
C ARG A 335 21.48 -0.94 -4.39
N PHE A 336 21.25 -1.75 -5.39
CA PHE A 336 21.39 -1.41 -6.80
C PHE A 336 20.07 -1.70 -7.51
N ASN A 337 19.54 -0.71 -8.25
CA ASN A 337 18.34 -0.84 -9.06
C ASN A 337 18.66 -0.35 -10.47
N LEU A 338 18.27 -1.10 -11.47
CA LEU A 338 18.37 -0.74 -12.88
C LEU A 338 17.09 -1.14 -13.59
N LEU A 339 16.53 -0.26 -14.38
CA LEU A 339 15.37 -0.55 -15.20
C LEU A 339 15.50 0.05 -16.61
N TYR A 340 14.87 -0.63 -17.55
CA TYR A 340 14.55 -0.16 -18.88
C TYR A 340 13.05 -0.26 -19.10
N ASN A 341 12.45 0.78 -19.67
CA ASN A 341 11.07 0.77 -20.13
C ASN A 341 10.95 1.38 -21.52
N HIS A 342 10.23 0.68 -22.38
CA HIS A 342 9.81 1.16 -23.69
C HIS A 342 8.30 1.26 -23.75
N GLU A 343 7.78 2.42 -24.17
CA GLU A 343 6.35 2.63 -24.42
C GLU A 343 6.17 3.16 -25.83
N GLY A 344 5.56 2.36 -26.70
CA GLY A 344 5.07 2.79 -28.00
C GLY A 344 3.55 2.94 -27.93
N GLU A 345 3.01 4.11 -28.22
CA GLU A 345 1.58 4.40 -28.21
C GLU A 345 1.13 4.94 -29.56
N ASN A 346 0.05 4.41 -30.11
CA ASN A 346 -0.66 4.98 -31.25
C ASN A 346 -2.05 5.38 -30.77
N ARG A 347 -2.42 6.62 -31.05
CA ARG A 347 -3.70 7.19 -30.67
C ARG A 347 -4.35 7.85 -31.88
N GLU A 348 -5.64 7.70 -31.99
CA GLU A 348 -6.46 8.40 -32.97
C GLU A 348 -7.71 8.91 -32.24
N ASP A 349 -7.99 10.19 -32.39
CA ASP A 349 -9.18 10.84 -31.83
C ASP A 349 -9.77 11.83 -32.82
N SER A 350 -11.07 12.03 -32.74
CA SER A 350 -11.80 13.02 -33.51
C SER A 350 -12.50 14.00 -32.57
N THR A 351 -12.43 15.28 -32.93
CA THR A 351 -13.09 16.34 -32.16
C THR A 351 -13.99 17.16 -33.08
N ARG A 352 -15.15 17.54 -32.58
CA ARG A 352 -16.08 18.47 -33.22
C ARG A 352 -16.39 19.60 -32.26
N ASN A 353 -16.02 20.83 -32.64
CA ASN A 353 -16.32 22.05 -31.89
C ASN A 353 -17.33 22.87 -32.66
N GLU A 354 -18.43 23.21 -32.05
CA GLU A 354 -19.46 24.09 -32.61
C GLU A 354 -19.45 25.41 -31.87
N TYR A 355 -19.20 26.50 -32.60
CA TYR A 355 -19.22 27.85 -32.07
C TYR A 355 -20.53 28.50 -32.48
N TYR A 356 -21.43 28.67 -31.49
CA TYR A 356 -22.74 29.28 -31.69
C TYR A 356 -22.60 30.80 -31.62
N ALA A 357 -22.55 31.42 -32.78
CA ALA A 357 -22.58 32.85 -32.99
C ALA A 357 -23.72 33.18 -33.97
N ALA A 358 -23.75 34.40 -34.53
CA ALA A 358 -24.74 34.76 -35.56
C ALA A 358 -24.74 33.76 -36.73
N ASP A 359 -23.54 33.31 -37.13
CA ASP A 359 -23.32 32.16 -38.00
C ASP A 359 -22.61 31.05 -37.23
N THR A 360 -23.25 29.86 -37.15
CA THR A 360 -22.65 28.71 -36.47
C THR A 360 -21.44 28.20 -37.25
N VAL A 361 -20.26 28.25 -36.63
CA VAL A 361 -19.02 27.70 -37.19
C VAL A 361 -18.75 26.34 -36.55
N SER A 362 -18.73 25.29 -37.37
CA SER A 362 -18.34 23.95 -36.96
C SER A 362 -16.91 23.65 -37.38
N VAL A 363 -16.04 23.37 -36.40
CA VAL A 363 -14.66 22.92 -36.66
C VAL A 363 -14.55 21.49 -36.17
N PHE A 364 -14.32 20.58 -37.10
CA PHE A 364 -14.01 19.21 -36.74
C PHE A 364 -12.60 18.84 -37.16
N GLY A 365 -11.98 17.94 -36.37
CA GLY A 365 -10.63 17.49 -36.66
C GLY A 365 -10.45 16.03 -36.34
N ASN A 366 -9.58 15.38 -37.08
CA ASN A 366 -9.05 14.06 -36.78
C ASN A 366 -7.57 14.24 -36.41
N ASN A 367 -7.21 13.73 -35.27
CA ASN A 367 -5.86 13.75 -34.72
C ASN A 367 -5.31 12.34 -34.63
N ARG A 368 -4.17 12.07 -35.26
CA ARG A 368 -3.43 10.82 -35.17
C ARG A 368 -2.06 11.10 -34.56
N GLN A 369 -1.85 10.53 -33.38
CA GLN A 369 -0.61 10.67 -32.64
C GLN A 369 0.10 9.32 -32.52
N ARG A 370 1.40 9.31 -32.75
CA ARG A 370 2.29 8.19 -32.47
C ARG A 370 3.40 8.67 -31.57
N THR A 371 3.53 8.05 -30.41
CA THR A 371 4.57 8.36 -29.42
C THR A 371 5.42 7.12 -29.16
N ARG A 372 6.72 7.31 -29.06
CA ARG A 372 7.68 6.30 -28.58
C ARG A 372 8.48 6.92 -27.45
N GLU A 373 8.62 6.19 -26.40
CA GLU A 373 9.38 6.62 -25.22
C GLU A 373 10.26 5.48 -24.75
N ASP A 374 11.54 5.74 -24.61
CA ASP A 374 12.54 4.85 -24.02
C ASP A 374 13.08 5.49 -22.76
N VAL A 375 13.12 4.76 -21.66
CA VAL A 375 13.64 5.21 -20.37
C VAL A 375 14.60 4.18 -19.81
N VAL A 376 15.80 4.62 -19.46
CA VAL A 376 16.75 3.85 -18.64
C VAL A 376 16.93 4.61 -17.34
N LYS A 377 16.69 3.96 -16.20
CA LYS A 377 16.89 4.54 -14.86
C LYS A 377 17.76 3.62 -14.02
N GLY A 378 18.77 4.20 -13.37
CA GLY A 378 19.66 3.50 -12.45
C GLY A 378 19.76 4.20 -11.11
N GLN A 379 19.92 3.43 -10.04
CA GLN A 379 20.12 3.94 -8.69
C GLN A 379 21.04 3.04 -7.90
N VAL A 380 21.96 3.65 -7.15
CA VAL A 380 22.76 3.00 -6.13
C VAL A 380 22.48 3.68 -4.80
N ARG A 381 22.08 2.93 -3.78
CA ARG A 381 21.81 3.46 -2.44
C ARG A 381 22.64 2.73 -1.41
N TYR A 382 23.41 3.48 -0.64
CA TYR A 382 24.04 3.02 0.59
C TYR A 382 23.24 3.54 1.78
N GLU A 383 22.94 2.67 2.76
CA GLU A 383 22.26 3.03 3.99
C GLU A 383 23.02 2.45 5.20
N LEU A 384 23.29 3.29 6.20
CA LEU A 384 23.72 2.92 7.53
C LEU A 384 22.69 3.43 8.53
N ASN A 385 21.89 2.54 9.13
CA ASN A 385 20.80 2.86 10.05
C ASN A 385 21.14 2.48 11.49
N GLY A 386 22.11 3.19 12.08
CA GLY A 386 22.54 3.01 13.47
C GLY A 386 21.68 3.77 14.48
N ARG A 387 21.82 3.47 15.77
CA ARG A 387 21.08 4.15 16.84
C ARG A 387 21.49 5.59 17.09
N LYS A 388 22.75 5.95 16.81
CA LYS A 388 23.27 7.31 17.01
C LYS A 388 23.52 8.02 15.68
N VAL A 389 23.82 7.27 14.64
CA VAL A 389 24.18 7.79 13.33
C VAL A 389 23.35 7.08 12.27
N TYR A 390 22.70 7.88 11.44
CA TYR A 390 22.10 7.45 10.20
C TYR A 390 22.84 8.10 9.04
N VAL A 391 23.19 7.33 8.04
CA VAL A 391 23.78 7.82 6.79
C VAL A 391 23.05 7.15 5.64
N GLU A 392 22.58 7.96 4.73
CA GLU A 392 22.02 7.51 3.45
C GLU A 392 22.69 8.28 2.32
N ASN A 393 23.13 7.58 1.30
CA ASN A 393 23.61 8.19 0.06
C ASN A 393 22.96 7.48 -1.13
N ILE A 394 22.34 8.27 -2.00
CA ILE A 394 21.63 7.79 -3.18
C ILE A 394 22.23 8.48 -4.41
N LEU A 395 22.90 7.72 -5.24
CA LEU A 395 23.29 8.14 -6.59
C LEU A 395 22.26 7.59 -7.57
N SER A 396 21.59 8.47 -8.31
CA SER A 396 20.59 8.09 -9.30
C SER A 396 20.79 8.81 -10.62
N GLY A 397 20.50 8.13 -11.70
CA GLY A 397 20.52 8.70 -13.03
C GLY A 397 19.38 8.17 -13.89
N GLN A 398 18.95 8.99 -14.83
CA GLN A 398 17.95 8.61 -15.82
C GLN A 398 18.35 9.20 -17.18
N TRP A 399 18.18 8.40 -18.18
CA TRP A 399 18.17 8.81 -19.58
C TRP A 399 16.81 8.48 -20.17
N GLN A 400 16.28 9.41 -20.96
CA GLN A 400 15.00 9.24 -21.63
C GLN A 400 15.11 9.73 -23.07
N ALA A 401 14.44 9.06 -24.00
CA ALA A 401 14.21 9.52 -25.35
C ALA A 401 12.71 9.45 -25.64
N THR A 402 12.15 10.52 -26.14
CA THR A 402 10.73 10.59 -26.53
C THR A 402 10.64 11.16 -27.93
N ASP A 403 10.04 10.39 -28.83
CA ASP A 403 9.70 10.78 -30.18
C ASP A 403 8.17 10.80 -30.30
N SER A 404 7.60 11.92 -30.73
CA SER A 404 6.16 12.08 -30.93
C SER A 404 5.87 12.68 -32.30
N TYR A 405 5.14 11.94 -33.10
CA TYR A 405 4.61 12.40 -34.38
C TYR A 405 3.10 12.63 -34.24
N ASN A 406 2.63 13.79 -34.59
CA ASN A 406 1.25 14.19 -34.53
C ASN A 406 0.77 14.74 -35.88
N ARG A 407 -0.33 14.21 -36.39
CA ARG A 407 -1.00 14.72 -37.58
C ARG A 407 -2.43 15.13 -37.21
N ASN A 408 -2.69 16.43 -37.26
CA ASN A 408 -4.01 16.98 -37.02
C ASN A 408 -4.59 17.49 -38.35
N VAL A 409 -5.70 16.88 -38.77
CA VAL A 409 -6.43 17.26 -39.99
C VAL A 409 -7.76 17.85 -39.58
N THR A 410 -8.00 19.10 -39.94
CA THR A 410 -9.27 19.79 -39.68
C THR A 410 -9.90 20.25 -41.00
N ASN A 411 -11.18 20.66 -40.95
CA ASN A 411 -11.86 21.26 -42.11
C ASN A 411 -11.33 22.67 -42.50
N VAL A 412 -10.45 23.25 -41.66
CA VAL A 412 -9.84 24.59 -41.91
C VAL A 412 -8.33 24.51 -42.18
N GLY A 413 -7.77 23.31 -42.22
CA GLY A 413 -6.35 23.09 -42.50
C GLY A 413 -5.79 21.88 -41.79
N SER A 414 -4.57 21.48 -42.11
CA SER A 414 -3.89 20.40 -41.43
C SER A 414 -2.49 20.77 -40.99
N VAL A 415 -2.05 20.19 -39.86
CA VAL A 415 -0.72 20.39 -39.29
C VAL A 415 -0.08 19.04 -39.02
N MET A 416 1.18 18.91 -39.43
CA MET A 416 2.05 17.79 -39.05
C MET A 416 3.09 18.30 -38.06
N GLU A 417 3.20 17.65 -36.92
CA GLU A 417 4.13 18.02 -35.85
C GLU A 417 5.03 16.83 -35.51
N ASP A 418 6.32 17.08 -35.54
CA ASP A 418 7.35 16.10 -35.16
C ASP A 418 8.16 16.65 -34.00
N MET A 419 8.16 15.92 -32.87
CA MET A 419 8.78 16.34 -31.63
C MET A 419 9.74 15.26 -31.10
N HIS A 420 10.95 15.68 -30.79
CA HIS A 420 11.99 14.84 -30.20
C HIS A 420 12.46 15.45 -28.90
N ARG A 421 12.54 14.66 -27.82
CA ARG A 421 13.07 15.07 -26.52
C ARG A 421 14.03 14.03 -25.99
N LYS A 422 15.19 14.47 -25.47
CA LYS A 422 16.23 13.58 -24.92
C LYS A 422 16.77 14.14 -23.59
N PRO A 423 15.95 14.13 -22.52
CA PRO A 423 16.44 14.51 -21.19
C PRO A 423 17.29 13.42 -20.57
N TYR A 424 18.31 13.84 -19.82
CA TYR A 424 19.01 12.98 -18.88
C TYR A 424 19.39 13.75 -17.62
N TYR A 425 19.51 13.05 -16.51
CA TYR A 425 20.05 13.63 -15.28
C TYR A 425 20.94 12.64 -14.53
N LEU A 426 21.84 13.21 -13.72
CA LEU A 426 22.56 12.52 -12.66
C LEU A 426 22.34 13.31 -11.38
N GLN A 427 21.95 12.62 -10.31
CA GLN A 427 21.65 13.20 -9.01
C GLN A 427 22.31 12.40 -7.89
N ASN A 428 22.89 13.12 -6.94
CA ASN A 428 23.31 12.55 -5.66
C ASN A 428 22.44 13.18 -4.54
N VAL A 429 21.89 12.32 -3.68
CA VAL A 429 21.18 12.72 -2.46
C VAL A 429 21.94 12.11 -1.28
N ALA A 430 22.29 12.92 -0.30
CA ALA A 430 22.91 12.46 0.92
C ALA A 430 22.15 12.98 2.15
N ASN A 431 21.84 12.09 3.08
CA ASN A 431 21.19 12.38 4.35
C ASN A 431 22.05 11.83 5.50
N VAL A 432 22.35 12.68 6.47
CA VAL A 432 23.09 12.29 7.67
C VAL A 432 22.34 12.81 8.90
N ASN A 433 22.00 11.90 9.82
CA ASN A 433 21.46 12.26 11.12
C ASN A 433 22.43 11.79 12.21
N LEU A 434 22.87 12.72 13.04
CA LEU A 434 23.68 12.45 14.21
C LEU A 434 22.87 12.81 15.45
N THR A 435 22.61 11.81 16.28
CA THR A 435 21.82 11.97 17.51
C THR A 435 22.72 11.84 18.72
N THR A 436 22.77 12.89 19.51
CA THR A 436 23.39 12.94 20.83
C THR A 436 22.31 12.96 21.94
N PRO A 437 22.65 12.75 23.20
CA PRO A 437 21.65 12.88 24.26
C PRO A 437 20.93 14.24 24.29
N ALA A 438 21.63 15.33 23.97
CA ALA A 438 21.13 16.69 24.06
C ALA A 438 20.62 17.26 22.72
N ARG A 439 21.08 16.75 21.58
CA ARG A 439 20.82 17.40 20.27
C ARG A 439 20.72 16.38 19.14
N ILE A 440 19.95 16.76 18.13
CA ILE A 440 19.89 16.09 16.83
C ILE A 440 20.52 17.03 15.80
N TYR A 441 21.46 16.54 15.01
CA TYR A 441 22.04 17.24 13.87
C TYR A 441 21.62 16.52 12.61
N THR A 442 21.10 17.26 11.64
CA THR A 442 20.70 16.70 10.35
C THR A 442 21.39 17.47 9.22
N LEU A 443 22.05 16.75 8.35
CA LEU A 443 22.55 17.25 7.08
C LEU A 443 21.81 16.58 5.95
N ALA A 444 21.23 17.35 5.04
CA ALA A 444 20.71 16.85 3.78
C ALA A 444 21.30 17.62 2.61
N SER A 445 21.62 16.91 1.58
CA SER A 445 22.28 17.44 0.40
C SER A 445 21.67 16.83 -0.85
N ILE A 446 21.33 17.67 -1.82
CA ILE A 446 20.95 17.28 -3.17
C ILE A 446 21.85 18.01 -4.13
N VAL A 447 22.49 17.28 -5.03
CA VAL A 447 23.24 17.84 -6.15
C VAL A 447 22.78 17.15 -7.42
N ARG A 448 22.35 17.92 -8.42
CA ARG A 448 21.83 17.38 -9.67
C ARG A 448 22.36 18.15 -10.87
N THR A 449 22.73 17.42 -11.89
CA THR A 449 22.87 17.94 -13.25
C THR A 449 21.76 17.38 -14.12
N TYR A 450 21.10 18.24 -14.88
CA TYR A 450 20.06 17.86 -15.83
C TYR A 450 20.37 18.50 -17.17
N GLN A 451 20.20 17.75 -18.23
CA GLN A 451 20.32 18.26 -19.58
C GLN A 451 19.18 17.72 -20.43
N THR A 452 18.59 18.55 -21.28
CA THR A 452 17.66 18.11 -22.31
C THR A 452 17.98 18.76 -23.63
N ARG A 453 17.72 18.01 -24.70
CA ARG A 453 17.63 18.53 -26.04
C ARG A 453 16.22 18.24 -26.55
N GLU A 454 15.55 19.31 -27.00
CA GLU A 454 14.17 19.25 -27.46
C GLU A 454 14.07 19.90 -28.82
N ARG A 455 13.47 19.18 -29.77
CA ARG A 455 13.27 19.66 -31.14
C ARG A 455 11.80 19.55 -31.50
N LEU A 456 11.27 20.59 -32.12
CA LEU A 456 9.93 20.63 -32.69
C LEU A 456 10.04 21.02 -34.15
N SER A 457 9.32 20.32 -35.00
CA SER A 457 9.07 20.73 -36.39
C SER A 457 7.58 20.71 -36.64
N ALA A 458 7.00 21.80 -37.05
CA ALA A 458 5.60 21.93 -37.42
C ALA A 458 5.48 22.34 -38.89
N VAL A 459 4.60 21.67 -39.64
CA VAL A 459 4.35 21.91 -41.06
C VAL A 459 2.86 22.12 -41.25
N TRP A 460 2.47 23.33 -41.71
CA TRP A 460 1.10 23.65 -42.09
C TRP A 460 0.91 23.36 -43.57
N THR A 461 0.01 22.43 -43.88
CA THR A 461 -0.14 21.97 -45.27
C THR A 461 -0.94 22.90 -46.15
N ALA A 462 -1.69 23.86 -45.60
CA ALA A 462 -2.44 24.84 -46.36
C ALA A 462 -1.52 25.86 -47.09
N ASP A 463 -0.50 26.32 -46.35
CA ASP A 463 0.37 27.42 -46.83
C ASP A 463 1.81 26.95 -47.09
N ASN A 464 2.06 25.65 -46.89
CA ASN A 464 3.40 25.02 -46.93
C ASN A 464 4.42 25.74 -46.03
N GLU A 465 3.92 26.33 -44.91
CA GLU A 465 4.76 26.96 -43.92
C GLU A 465 5.44 25.91 -43.03
N HIS A 466 6.70 26.21 -42.72
CA HIS A 466 7.51 25.35 -41.90
C HIS A 466 8.08 26.14 -40.73
N ASP A 467 7.86 25.68 -39.51
CA ASP A 467 8.56 26.20 -38.33
C ASP A 467 9.34 25.08 -37.66
N ARG A 468 10.58 25.39 -37.26
CA ARG A 468 11.45 24.46 -36.58
C ARG A 468 12.19 25.15 -35.46
N GLN A 469 12.11 24.52 -34.28
CA GLN A 469 12.81 24.99 -33.08
C GLN A 469 13.65 23.86 -32.49
N ASP A 470 14.84 24.18 -31.97
CA ASP A 470 15.76 23.25 -31.32
C ASP A 470 16.24 23.91 -30.02
N TYR A 471 15.89 23.31 -28.89
CA TYR A 471 16.23 23.82 -27.57
C TYR A 471 17.20 22.87 -26.89
N ARG A 472 18.18 23.45 -26.20
CA ARG A 472 19.07 22.72 -25.30
C ARG A 472 19.11 23.43 -23.96
N LEU A 473 18.65 22.74 -22.89
CA LEU A 473 18.78 23.22 -21.53
C LEU A 473 19.87 22.43 -20.82
N ASN A 474 20.81 23.15 -20.20
CA ASN A 474 21.68 22.60 -19.17
C ASN A 474 21.26 23.22 -17.83
N HIS A 475 20.93 22.42 -16.88
CA HIS A 475 20.47 22.81 -15.57
C HIS A 475 21.36 22.17 -14.50
N TRP A 476 21.91 23.01 -13.64
CA TRP A 476 22.64 22.60 -12.45
C TRP A 476 21.85 23.02 -11.23
N PHE A 477 21.68 22.09 -10.27
CA PHE A 477 20.95 22.32 -9.04
C PHE A 477 21.73 21.75 -7.85
N MET A 478 21.83 22.53 -6.79
CA MET A 478 22.27 22.04 -5.49
C MET A 478 21.42 22.65 -4.38
N ARG A 479 21.10 21.85 -3.37
CA ARG A 479 20.46 22.28 -2.13
C ARG A 479 21.12 21.55 -0.96
N HIS A 480 21.57 22.31 0.02
CA HIS A 480 22.11 21.78 1.26
C HIS A 480 21.31 22.35 2.42
N ARG A 481 20.85 21.48 3.31
CA ARG A 481 20.20 21.86 4.56
C ARG A 481 21.00 21.31 5.71
N LEU A 482 21.38 22.19 6.64
CA LEU A 482 21.90 21.84 7.95
C LEU A 482 20.85 22.22 8.99
N SER A 483 20.49 21.31 9.87
CA SER A 483 19.58 21.64 10.97
C SER A 483 20.03 21.00 12.27
N THR A 484 19.67 21.65 13.37
CA THR A 484 19.86 21.13 14.72
C THR A 484 18.59 21.31 15.51
N ALA A 485 18.24 20.30 16.29
CA ALA A 485 17.12 20.36 17.21
C ALA A 485 17.64 20.23 18.64
N PHE A 486 17.10 21.05 19.54
CA PHE A 486 17.39 21.03 20.96
C PHE A 486 16.13 21.32 21.75
N ASP A 487 16.10 20.82 22.97
CA ASP A 487 14.95 20.97 23.85
C ASP A 487 14.89 22.39 24.44
N VAL A 488 13.71 23.01 24.36
CA VAL A 488 13.37 24.27 25.00
C VAL A 488 12.06 24.09 25.74
N ALA A 489 12.07 24.19 27.05
CA ALA A 489 10.91 24.00 27.89
C ALA A 489 10.20 22.66 27.73
N GLY A 490 10.95 21.58 27.41
CA GLY A 490 10.42 20.23 27.19
C GLY A 490 9.93 19.94 25.77
N TYR A 491 10.11 20.88 24.83
CA TYR A 491 9.69 20.73 23.44
C TYR A 491 10.82 21.04 22.45
N PRO A 492 10.86 20.41 21.27
CA PRO A 492 11.93 20.59 20.31
C PRO A 492 11.82 21.95 19.61
N LEU A 493 12.88 22.76 19.74
CA LEU A 493 13.15 23.89 18.85
C LEU A 493 14.15 23.45 17.79
N THR A 494 13.77 23.51 16.53
CA THR A 494 14.64 23.19 15.39
C THR A 494 15.08 24.47 14.70
N LEU A 495 16.38 24.59 14.46
CA LEU A 495 16.96 25.63 13.62
C LEU A 495 17.49 24.98 12.35
N GLY A 496 16.93 25.34 11.22
CA GLY A 496 17.36 24.91 9.88
C GLY A 496 18.02 26.05 9.12
N TYR A 497 19.08 25.74 8.36
CA TYR A 497 19.66 26.64 7.39
C TYR A 497 19.80 25.95 6.05
N ILE A 498 19.21 26.55 5.01
CA ILE A 498 19.21 26.00 3.64
C ILE A 498 20.01 26.95 2.74
N VAL A 499 20.86 26.37 1.92
CA VAL A 499 21.48 27.03 0.78
C VAL A 499 21.07 26.29 -0.46
N GLU A 500 20.53 27.04 -1.41
CA GLU A 500 20.15 26.51 -2.72
C GLU A 500 20.79 27.32 -3.83
N TYR A 501 21.26 26.63 -4.85
CA TYR A 501 21.76 27.23 -6.07
C TYR A 501 21.18 26.55 -7.29
N LYS A 502 20.66 27.33 -8.22
CA LYS A 502 20.25 26.89 -9.55
C LYS A 502 21.02 27.68 -10.61
N HIS A 503 21.42 26.99 -11.66
CA HIS A 503 22.01 27.60 -12.83
C HIS A 503 21.42 26.96 -14.07
N ASN A 504 20.86 27.81 -14.94
CA ASN A 504 20.27 27.42 -16.21
C ASN A 504 21.05 28.03 -17.36
N ARG A 505 21.30 27.23 -18.38
CA ARG A 505 21.78 27.70 -19.69
C ARG A 505 20.87 27.10 -20.75
N LEU A 506 20.00 27.96 -21.28
CA LEU A 506 19.09 27.64 -22.38
C LEU A 506 19.70 28.15 -23.66
N HIS A 507 19.83 27.28 -24.64
CA HIS A 507 20.28 27.60 -25.97
C HIS A 507 19.18 27.24 -26.96
N ASP A 508 18.78 28.17 -27.78
CA ASP A 508 17.96 27.97 -28.98
C ASP A 508 18.78 28.08 -30.24
N THR A 509 18.15 28.08 -31.41
CA THR A 509 18.85 28.15 -32.69
C THR A 509 19.61 29.48 -32.91
N GLN A 510 19.28 30.55 -32.21
CA GLN A 510 19.82 31.90 -32.43
C GLN A 510 20.46 32.50 -31.16
N HIS A 511 19.97 32.15 -29.97
CA HIS A 511 20.31 32.83 -28.73
C HIS A 511 20.76 31.86 -27.64
N THR A 512 21.49 32.37 -26.68
CA THR A 512 21.80 31.69 -25.44
C THR A 512 21.38 32.56 -24.27
N ALA A 513 20.48 32.02 -23.44
CA ALA A 513 20.05 32.65 -22.20
C ALA A 513 20.68 31.93 -21.02
N THR A 514 21.18 32.70 -20.06
CA THR A 514 21.69 32.13 -18.79
C THR A 514 20.96 32.75 -17.60
N SER A 515 20.63 31.94 -16.62
CA SER A 515 20.10 32.43 -15.35
C SER A 515 20.75 31.72 -14.18
N SER A 516 20.89 32.42 -13.07
CA SER A 516 21.31 31.81 -11.81
C SER A 516 20.49 32.36 -10.65
N TYR A 517 20.31 31.51 -9.69
CA TYR A 517 19.47 31.74 -8.53
C TYR A 517 20.20 31.23 -7.27
N TRP A 518 20.30 32.10 -6.28
CA TRP A 518 20.76 31.78 -4.93
C TRP A 518 19.63 32.01 -3.95
N LEU A 519 19.39 31.02 -3.09
CA LEU A 519 18.45 31.09 -1.98
C LEU A 519 19.20 30.74 -0.69
N HIS A 520 19.02 31.56 0.32
CA HIS A 520 19.44 31.30 1.68
C HIS A 520 18.20 31.37 2.57
N THR A 521 17.86 30.28 3.23
CA THR A 521 16.71 30.22 4.13
C THR A 521 17.18 29.93 5.56
N LEU A 522 16.77 30.78 6.50
CA LEU A 522 16.80 30.48 7.93
C LEU A 522 15.39 30.00 8.33
N GLU A 523 15.32 28.79 8.87
CA GLU A 523 14.05 28.09 9.12
C GLU A 523 13.97 27.65 10.59
N PRO A 524 13.60 28.55 11.53
CA PRO A 524 13.27 28.15 12.89
C PRO A 524 11.87 27.51 12.93
N SER A 525 11.75 26.36 13.59
CA SER A 525 10.45 25.73 13.88
C SER A 525 10.38 25.32 15.35
N TYR A 526 9.20 25.48 15.94
CA TYR A 526 8.93 25.08 17.30
C TYR A 526 7.69 24.21 17.35
N GLN A 527 7.83 23.03 17.94
CA GLN A 527 6.76 22.05 18.01
C GLN A 527 6.42 21.75 19.47
N ILE A 528 5.14 21.85 19.79
CA ILE A 528 4.59 21.49 21.10
C ILE A 528 3.69 20.27 20.90
N GLU A 529 3.93 19.22 21.67
CA GLU A 529 3.15 17.99 21.62
C GLU A 529 2.50 17.71 22.99
N TRP A 530 1.26 17.24 22.96
CA TRP A 530 0.55 16.76 24.16
C TRP A 530 -0.29 15.53 23.83
N SER A 531 -0.88 14.92 24.86
CA SER A 531 -1.71 13.72 24.66
C SER A 531 -2.87 14.00 23.70
N GLY A 532 -2.77 13.47 22.48
CA GLY A 532 -3.79 13.58 21.43
C GLY A 532 -3.69 14.80 20.53
N GLY A 533 -2.67 15.65 20.65
CA GLY A 533 -2.52 16.81 19.76
C GLY A 533 -1.10 17.33 19.64
N ASN A 534 -0.90 18.23 18.67
CA ASN A 534 0.33 18.97 18.47
C ASN A 534 0.07 20.35 17.86
N VAL A 535 0.98 21.27 18.09
CA VAL A 535 1.09 22.57 17.42
C VAL A 535 2.50 22.69 16.86
N GLU A 536 2.60 23.09 15.60
CA GLU A 536 3.88 23.41 14.95
C GLU A 536 3.84 24.84 14.42
N LEU A 537 4.83 25.63 14.81
CA LEU A 537 5.06 26.99 14.32
C LEU A 537 6.34 26.98 13.49
N LEU A 538 6.26 27.40 12.23
CA LEU A 538 7.37 27.50 11.30
C LEU A 538 7.53 28.95 10.84
N LEU A 539 8.76 29.51 10.91
CA LEU A 539 9.03 30.93 10.64
C LEU A 539 10.21 31.11 9.65
N PRO A 540 10.09 30.64 8.39
CA PRO A 540 11.18 30.73 7.43
C PRO A 540 11.39 32.18 6.96
N VAL A 541 12.65 32.60 6.93
CA VAL A 541 13.12 33.82 6.31
C VAL A 541 14.04 33.48 5.17
N GLU A 542 13.72 33.94 3.98
CA GLU A 542 14.41 33.60 2.74
C GLU A 542 15.07 34.84 2.13
N TYR A 543 16.34 34.76 1.81
CA TYR A 543 17.04 35.73 1.01
C TYR A 543 17.32 35.17 -0.38
N ILE A 544 16.79 35.82 -1.39
CA ILE A 544 16.88 35.42 -2.80
C ILE A 544 17.74 36.42 -3.57
N ARG A 545 18.67 35.89 -4.35
CA ARG A 545 19.44 36.65 -5.33
C ARG A 545 19.37 35.96 -6.67
N THR A 546 18.91 36.69 -7.68
CA THR A 546 18.81 36.19 -9.06
C THR A 546 19.70 37.01 -10.00
N HIS A 547 20.20 36.35 -11.04
CA HIS A 547 20.97 36.95 -12.10
C HIS A 547 20.52 36.37 -13.45
N CYS A 548 20.24 37.24 -14.40
CA CYS A 548 19.96 36.88 -15.80
C CYS A 548 21.05 37.46 -16.70
N GLY A 549 21.65 36.60 -17.54
CA GLY A 549 22.79 36.99 -18.36
C GLY A 549 22.51 38.06 -19.45
N TRP A 550 21.22 38.34 -19.71
CA TRP A 550 20.79 39.40 -20.65
C TRP A 550 20.30 40.68 -19.95
N ARG A 551 20.39 40.74 -18.63
CA ARG A 551 20.04 41.91 -17.80
C ARG A 551 21.26 42.48 -17.12
N THR A 552 21.28 43.79 -16.99
CA THR A 552 22.34 44.51 -16.27
C THR A 552 22.08 44.54 -14.75
N LYS A 553 20.86 44.24 -14.31
CA LYS A 553 20.45 44.35 -12.89
C LYS A 553 20.14 42.98 -12.30
N ASN A 554 20.74 42.72 -11.15
CA ASN A 554 20.38 41.56 -10.30
C ASN A 554 19.17 41.91 -9.44
N ASP A 555 18.21 41.00 -9.33
CA ASP A 555 17.10 41.14 -8.38
C ASP A 555 17.47 40.52 -7.04
N ARG A 556 17.04 41.18 -5.96
CA ARG A 556 17.24 40.70 -4.57
C ARG A 556 15.93 40.87 -3.83
N ASN A 557 15.50 39.82 -3.12
CA ASN A 557 14.28 39.83 -2.34
C ASN A 557 14.50 39.15 -1.00
N VAL A 558 13.78 39.62 0.01
CA VAL A 558 13.65 38.93 1.29
C VAL A 558 12.18 38.52 1.42
N LEU A 559 11.93 37.25 1.66
CA LEU A 559 10.61 36.68 1.83
C LEU A 559 10.45 36.14 3.24
N PHE A 560 9.24 36.23 3.77
CA PHE A 560 8.88 35.67 5.08
C PHE A 560 7.56 34.90 4.94
N SER A 561 7.59 33.60 5.18
CA SER A 561 6.49 32.68 4.89
C SER A 561 6.08 31.86 6.13
N PRO A 562 5.54 32.51 7.19
CA PRO A 562 5.17 31.82 8.44
C PRO A 562 4.01 30.84 8.23
N SER A 563 4.04 29.71 8.94
CA SER A 563 2.91 28.79 9.06
C SER A 563 2.70 28.33 10.50
N LEU A 564 1.43 28.07 10.81
CA LEU A 564 0.97 27.49 12.07
C LEU A 564 0.06 26.32 11.75
N ASP A 565 0.45 25.14 12.22
CA ASP A 565 -0.31 23.91 12.06
C ASP A 565 -0.74 23.40 13.45
N VAL A 566 -2.01 23.03 13.58
CA VAL A 566 -2.61 22.54 14.83
C VAL A 566 -3.34 21.24 14.51
N SER A 567 -3.05 20.19 15.26
CA SER A 567 -3.79 18.92 15.17
C SER A 567 -4.26 18.51 16.56
N GLN A 568 -5.54 18.19 16.70
CA GLN A 568 -6.13 17.70 17.95
C GLN A 568 -7.06 16.53 17.69
N ARG A 569 -6.86 15.44 18.43
CA ARG A 569 -7.75 14.28 18.44
C ARG A 569 -8.68 14.36 19.65
N PHE A 570 -9.96 14.16 19.43
CA PHE A 570 -11.01 14.10 20.45
C PHE A 570 -11.56 12.65 20.50
N GLY A 571 -11.03 11.85 21.42
CA GLY A 571 -11.36 10.44 21.52
C GLY A 571 -10.93 9.63 20.28
N TYR A 572 -11.73 8.63 19.90
CA TYR A 572 -11.44 7.75 18.76
C TYR A 572 -12.13 8.16 17.45
N LEU A 573 -13.06 9.09 17.51
CA LEU A 573 -13.99 9.38 16.42
C LEU A 573 -13.73 10.70 15.70
N LEU A 574 -13.08 11.66 16.37
CA LEU A 574 -12.90 13.00 15.81
C LEU A 574 -11.44 13.42 15.89
N ARG A 575 -10.93 13.89 14.76
CA ARG A 575 -9.65 14.60 14.64
C ARG A 575 -9.91 15.94 13.95
N LEU A 576 -9.38 17.00 14.54
CA LEU A 576 -9.40 18.34 13.98
C LEU A 576 -7.97 18.69 13.56
N ASP A 577 -7.80 19.04 12.30
CA ASP A 577 -6.55 19.55 11.74
C ASP A 577 -6.82 20.95 11.20
N ALA A 578 -6.12 21.95 11.74
CA ALA A 578 -6.22 23.33 11.32
C ALA A 578 -4.85 23.86 10.92
N SER A 579 -4.77 24.54 9.78
CA SER A 579 -3.53 25.16 9.34
C SER A 579 -3.76 26.57 8.81
N VAL A 580 -2.84 27.47 9.12
CA VAL A 580 -2.76 28.81 8.54
C VAL A 580 -1.36 29.06 8.07
N ALA A 581 -1.20 29.41 6.79
CA ALA A 581 0.08 29.69 6.18
C ALA A 581 0.00 30.97 5.35
N TYR A 582 1.00 31.84 5.49
CA TYR A 582 1.25 32.95 4.60
C TYR A 582 2.47 32.63 3.76
N ASN A 583 2.26 32.31 2.50
CA ASN A 583 3.31 31.90 1.59
C ASN A 583 3.70 33.04 0.66
N GLN A 584 5.00 33.30 0.59
CA GLN A 584 5.60 34.19 -0.41
C GLN A 584 6.49 33.34 -1.32
N ASN A 585 6.08 33.14 -2.55
CA ASN A 585 6.83 32.36 -3.52
C ASN A 585 7.37 33.29 -4.60
N ALA A 586 8.69 33.23 -4.81
CA ALA A 586 9.28 33.83 -6.00
C ALA A 586 8.81 33.05 -7.22
N SER A 587 8.50 33.73 -8.31
CA SER A 587 8.18 33.07 -9.58
C SER A 587 9.30 32.12 -9.98
N ASN A 588 8.89 30.95 -10.49
CA ASN A 588 9.87 29.99 -11.00
C ASN A 588 10.71 30.65 -12.11
N ILE A 589 12.03 30.65 -11.93
CA ILE A 589 12.99 31.19 -12.92
C ILE A 589 13.30 30.19 -14.04
N ASP A 590 12.69 29.02 -13.99
CA ASP A 590 12.80 27.99 -15.01
C ASP A 590 11.58 28.06 -15.95
N PRO A 591 11.67 28.48 -17.19
CA PRO A 591 12.82 28.95 -17.95
C PRO A 591 12.79 30.48 -18.17
N TRP A 592 13.75 31.19 -17.61
CA TRP A 592 13.94 32.59 -17.97
C TRP A 592 14.66 32.68 -19.33
N PHE A 593 14.01 33.29 -20.32
CA PHE A 593 14.57 33.55 -21.64
C PHE A 593 13.99 34.85 -22.20
N ASN A 594 14.67 35.39 -23.16
CA ASN A 594 14.20 36.58 -23.90
C ASN A 594 13.67 36.14 -25.25
N GLY A 595 12.36 36.32 -25.48
CA GLY A 595 11.72 35.97 -26.73
C GLY A 595 10.47 35.13 -26.58
N THR A 596 10.05 34.51 -27.67
CA THR A 596 8.87 33.65 -27.75
C THR A 596 9.30 32.25 -28.15
N MET A 597 8.77 31.25 -27.44
CA MET A 597 9.01 29.83 -27.64
C MET A 597 7.73 29.16 -28.06
N MET A 598 7.73 28.44 -29.17
CA MET A 598 6.63 27.58 -29.58
C MET A 598 6.72 26.25 -28.80
N ASN A 599 5.77 25.98 -27.96
CA ASN A 599 5.70 24.73 -27.18
C ASN A 599 5.07 23.58 -27.97
N ASN A 600 4.14 23.92 -28.85
CA ASN A 600 3.50 23.10 -29.88
C ASN A 600 2.85 24.04 -30.92
N TYR A 601 2.28 23.49 -31.97
CA TYR A 601 1.69 24.29 -33.06
C TYR A 601 0.54 25.22 -32.63
N ARG A 602 0.03 25.15 -31.40
CA ARG A 602 -1.06 26.00 -30.86
C ARG A 602 -0.64 26.90 -29.71
N THR A 603 0.48 26.61 -29.07
CA THR A 603 0.84 27.24 -27.80
C THR A 603 2.24 27.85 -27.90
N PHE A 604 2.31 29.10 -27.50
CA PHE A 604 3.55 29.84 -27.38
C PHE A 604 3.74 30.30 -25.94
N THR A 605 4.96 30.21 -25.44
CA THR A 605 5.36 30.79 -24.18
C THR A 605 6.23 32.01 -24.44
N VAL A 606 5.84 33.14 -23.86
CA VAL A 606 6.67 34.35 -23.88
C VAL A 606 7.55 34.31 -22.64
N GLY A 607 8.85 34.48 -22.84
CA GLY A 607 9.81 34.52 -21.76
C GLY A 607 9.59 35.70 -20.82
N THR A 608 10.00 35.58 -19.58
CA THR A 608 10.00 36.64 -18.58
C THR A 608 11.42 36.94 -18.15
N ASP A 609 11.69 38.18 -17.86
CA ASP A 609 12.97 38.66 -17.36
C ASP A 609 12.90 39.23 -15.95
N SER A 610 11.71 39.19 -15.32
CA SER A 610 11.47 39.75 -14.01
C SER A 610 11.05 38.68 -13.00
N LEU A 611 11.59 38.81 -11.77
CA LEU A 611 11.15 38.03 -10.64
C LEU A 611 9.85 38.64 -10.13
N SER A 612 8.77 37.88 -10.17
CA SER A 612 7.52 38.23 -9.48
C SER A 612 7.42 37.44 -8.16
N VAL A 613 6.87 38.06 -7.14
CA VAL A 613 6.60 37.41 -5.85
C VAL A 613 5.10 37.22 -5.73
N GLN A 614 4.68 35.97 -5.77
CA GLN A 614 3.30 35.60 -5.49
C GLN A 614 3.11 35.50 -3.97
N ARG A 615 2.05 36.09 -3.47
CA ARG A 615 1.65 36.05 -2.08
C ARG A 615 0.32 35.33 -1.94
N THR A 616 0.28 34.32 -1.08
CA THR A 616 -0.91 33.49 -0.90
C THR A 616 -1.13 33.24 0.59
N THR A 617 -2.33 33.49 1.08
CA THR A 617 -2.75 33.07 2.41
C THR A 617 -3.63 31.85 2.26
N LEU A 618 -3.29 30.78 2.96
CA LEU A 618 -4.04 29.53 3.00
C LEU A 618 -4.53 29.31 4.42
N ALA A 619 -5.79 28.96 4.55
CA ALA A 619 -6.37 28.51 5.81
C ALA A 619 -7.20 27.25 5.54
N ASN A 620 -6.89 26.17 6.25
CA ASN A 620 -7.58 24.89 6.13
C ASN A 620 -8.09 24.48 7.52
N LEU A 621 -9.22 23.81 7.52
CA LEU A 621 -9.83 23.24 8.72
C LEU A 621 -10.30 21.82 8.41
#